data_139253cc840a6be4e64af9e94cd121cb
#
_entry.id   139253cc840a6be4e64af9e94cd121cb
#
_cell.length_a   1.000
_cell.length_b   1.000
_cell.length_c   1.000
_cell.angle_alpha   90.00
_cell.angle_beta   90.00
_cell.angle_gamma   90.00
#
_symmetry.space_group_name_H-M   'P 1'
#
loop_
_entity.id
_entity.type
_entity.pdbx_description
1 polymer ?
#
loop_
_entity_poly.entity_id
_entity_poly.type
_entity_poly.pdbx_seq_one_letter_code
_entity_poly.pdbx_strand_id
1 'polypeptide(L)'
;MLADLSPLIAATTHWLTCAYPSAGGALAATLCEVQARQAVTVAAWLRYPTQVDAALVGIAGPGGSARLDWIAGSVGPTGRDTDVHADADADAWRTWVDEVVASWAACLLTDPELAALAVAAVAEGSHAADAPVVFRRLVAPDETDRRAAALLRHPDLLAPVTALHQDQLLVLLRTGPALTA
;
A
#
# COMPACT_ATOMS: atom_id res chain seq x y z
N MET A 1 24.59 0.58 -3.81
CA MET A 1 23.33 1.29 -3.95
C MET A 1 22.30 0.44 -3.25
N LEU A 2 21.77 0.91 -2.10
CA LEU A 2 20.74 0.17 -1.37
C LEU A 2 19.50 0.10 -2.26
N ALA A 3 18.89 -1.07 -2.34
CA ALA A 3 17.66 -1.26 -3.09
C ALA A 3 16.54 -0.49 -2.38
N ASP A 4 15.82 0.33 -3.13
CA ASP A 4 14.84 1.28 -2.59
C ASP A 4 13.41 0.89 -3.01
N LEU A 5 12.54 0.63 -2.02
CA LEU A 5 11.12 0.38 -2.24
C LEU A 5 10.28 1.67 -2.38
N SER A 6 10.93 2.85 -2.29
CA SER A 6 10.22 4.14 -2.32
C SER A 6 9.33 4.33 -3.56
N PRO A 7 9.73 3.96 -4.79
CA PRO A 7 8.85 4.11 -5.96
C PRO A 7 7.58 3.28 -5.84
N LEU A 8 7.70 2.02 -5.39
CA LEU A 8 6.58 1.11 -5.16
C LEU A 8 5.66 1.65 -4.04
N ILE A 9 6.24 2.08 -2.92
CA ILE A 9 5.49 2.63 -1.79
C ILE A 9 4.76 3.91 -2.22
N ALA A 10 5.41 4.81 -2.93
CA ALA A 10 4.79 6.04 -3.42
C ALA A 10 3.65 5.75 -4.39
N ALA A 11 3.86 4.91 -5.39
CA ALA A 11 2.86 4.56 -6.40
C ALA A 11 1.64 3.84 -5.79
N THR A 12 1.86 2.86 -4.92
CA THR A 12 0.77 2.11 -4.29
C THR A 12 -0.01 3.00 -3.30
N THR A 13 0.67 3.89 -2.57
CA THR A 13 0.03 4.90 -1.71
C THR A 13 -0.84 5.84 -2.56
N HIS A 14 -0.30 6.33 -3.66
CA HIS A 14 -1.03 7.21 -4.57
C HIS A 14 -2.27 6.52 -5.15
N TRP A 15 -2.14 5.26 -5.57
CA TRP A 15 -3.27 4.47 -6.05
C TRP A 15 -4.39 4.38 -4.99
N LEU A 16 -4.06 4.01 -3.75
CA LEU A 16 -5.03 3.89 -2.66
C LEU A 16 -5.77 5.22 -2.38
N THR A 17 -5.04 6.34 -2.35
CA THR A 17 -5.64 7.66 -2.08
C THR A 17 -6.45 8.20 -3.24
N CYS A 18 -6.16 7.81 -4.48
CA CYS A 18 -7.00 8.11 -5.66
C CYS A 18 -8.27 7.26 -5.70
N ALA A 19 -8.17 5.96 -5.38
CA ALA A 19 -9.31 5.05 -5.36
C ALA A 19 -10.27 5.34 -4.18
N TYR A 20 -9.74 5.79 -3.04
CA TYR A 20 -10.49 6.07 -1.81
C TYR A 20 -10.15 7.46 -1.27
N PRO A 21 -10.57 8.54 -1.95
CA PRO A 21 -10.17 9.89 -1.62
C PRO A 21 -10.74 10.37 -0.29
N SER A 22 -10.01 11.29 0.36
CA SER A 22 -10.53 11.98 1.54
C SER A 22 -11.64 12.97 1.16
N ALA A 23 -12.64 13.11 2.03
CA ALA A 23 -13.75 14.07 1.81
C ALA A 23 -13.51 15.44 2.46
N GLY A 24 -12.40 15.67 3.14
CA GLY A 24 -12.26 16.77 4.11
C GLY A 24 -11.10 17.76 3.86
N GLY A 25 -10.92 18.33 2.69
CA GLY A 25 -9.93 19.40 2.48
C GLY A 25 -8.46 18.96 2.63
N ALA A 26 -7.52 19.92 2.60
CA ALA A 26 -6.08 19.64 2.55
C ALA A 26 -5.53 18.87 3.76
N LEU A 27 -5.97 19.20 4.97
CA LEU A 27 -5.51 18.47 6.17
C LEU A 27 -5.97 17.02 6.16
N ALA A 28 -7.24 16.78 5.80
CA ALA A 28 -7.75 15.41 5.70
C ALA A 28 -7.04 14.61 4.58
N ALA A 29 -6.76 15.23 3.45
CA ALA A 29 -5.99 14.61 2.37
C ALA A 29 -4.58 14.21 2.84
N THR A 30 -3.88 15.09 3.55
CA THR A 30 -2.56 14.79 4.12
C THR A 30 -2.62 13.64 5.13
N LEU A 31 -3.61 13.66 6.04
CA LEU A 31 -3.78 12.59 7.04
C LEU A 31 -4.15 11.25 6.39
N CYS A 32 -4.97 11.26 5.36
CA CYS A 32 -5.32 10.09 4.56
C CYS A 32 -4.07 9.50 3.88
N GLU A 33 -3.27 10.35 3.23
CA GLU A 33 -2.02 9.94 2.59
C GLU A 33 -1.01 9.35 3.59
N VAL A 34 -0.84 9.95 4.76
CA VAL A 34 0.06 9.42 5.82
C VAL A 34 -0.39 8.04 6.27
N GLN A 35 -1.69 7.82 6.47
CA GLN A 35 -2.22 6.51 6.86
C GLN A 35 -2.03 5.47 5.76
N ALA A 36 -2.34 5.81 4.51
CA ALA A 36 -2.10 4.95 3.35
C ALA A 36 -0.61 4.59 3.25
N ARG A 37 0.28 5.57 3.36
CA ARG A 37 1.72 5.36 3.29
C ARG A 37 2.23 4.45 4.41
N GLN A 38 1.75 4.60 5.64
CA GLN A 38 2.12 3.71 6.75
C GLN A 38 1.70 2.25 6.46
N ALA A 39 0.46 2.04 5.99
CA ALA A 39 -0.03 0.70 5.67
C ALA A 39 0.76 0.07 4.50
N VAL A 40 0.99 0.84 3.44
CA VAL A 40 1.77 0.39 2.27
C VAL A 40 3.23 0.09 2.64
N THR A 41 3.84 0.89 3.51
CA THR A 41 5.21 0.65 3.97
C THR A 41 5.32 -0.68 4.71
N VAL A 42 4.42 -0.94 5.67
CA VAL A 42 4.40 -2.23 6.40
C VAL A 42 4.18 -3.38 5.44
N ALA A 43 3.20 -3.28 4.55
CA ALA A 43 2.89 -4.31 3.56
C ALA A 43 4.08 -4.58 2.61
N ALA A 44 4.76 -3.52 2.14
CA ALA A 44 5.94 -3.65 1.28
C ALA A 44 7.11 -4.33 2.00
N TRP A 45 7.37 -3.99 3.27
CA TRP A 45 8.43 -4.62 4.07
C TRP A 45 8.13 -6.10 4.38
N LEU A 46 6.87 -6.46 4.58
CA LEU A 46 6.45 -7.86 4.70
C LEU A 46 6.61 -8.62 3.39
N ARG A 47 6.29 -7.98 2.26
CA ARG A 47 6.36 -8.61 0.94
C ARG A 47 7.78 -8.79 0.43
N TYR A 48 8.65 -7.81 0.72
CA TYR A 48 10.03 -7.73 0.28
C TYR A 48 10.96 -7.56 1.49
N PRO A 49 11.13 -8.61 2.33
CA PRO A 49 11.78 -8.51 3.62
C PRO A 49 13.29 -8.27 3.53
N THR A 50 13.91 -8.58 2.39
CA THR A 50 15.36 -8.43 2.21
C THR A 50 15.72 -7.38 1.18
N GLN A 51 16.95 -6.88 1.22
CA GLN A 51 17.49 -5.97 0.20
C GLN A 51 17.57 -6.61 -1.19
N VAL A 52 17.70 -7.94 -1.24
CA VAL A 52 17.70 -8.69 -2.50
C VAL A 52 16.30 -8.68 -3.13
N ASP A 53 15.26 -8.89 -2.34
CA ASP A 53 13.86 -8.81 -2.81
C ASP A 53 13.55 -7.41 -3.35
N ALA A 54 13.96 -6.36 -2.62
CA ALA A 54 13.80 -4.98 -3.04
C ALA A 54 14.55 -4.68 -4.36
N ALA A 55 15.76 -5.24 -4.53
CA ALA A 55 16.51 -5.10 -5.77
C ALA A 55 15.83 -5.80 -6.95
N LEU A 56 15.30 -6.99 -6.74
CA LEU A 56 14.60 -7.75 -7.78
C LEU A 56 13.34 -7.05 -8.27
N VAL A 57 12.53 -6.52 -7.35
CA VAL A 57 11.33 -5.76 -7.74
C VAL A 57 11.69 -4.45 -8.43
N GLY A 58 12.82 -3.83 -8.06
CA GLY A 58 13.34 -2.65 -8.74
C GLY A 58 13.73 -2.90 -10.20
N ILE A 59 14.12 -4.13 -10.54
CA ILE A 59 14.51 -4.54 -11.90
C ILE A 59 13.27 -5.02 -12.70
N ALA A 60 12.45 -5.88 -12.11
CA ALA A 60 11.35 -6.56 -12.79
C ALA A 60 10.04 -5.73 -12.82
N GLY A 61 9.91 -4.77 -11.89
CA GLY A 61 8.64 -4.11 -11.60
C GLY A 61 7.65 -4.99 -10.82
N PRO A 62 6.70 -4.38 -10.09
CA PRO A 62 5.77 -5.11 -9.23
C PRO A 62 4.50 -5.63 -9.93
N GLY A 63 4.27 -5.34 -11.20
CA GLY A 63 3.14 -5.87 -11.98
C GLY A 63 2.08 -4.85 -12.39
N GLY A 64 1.97 -3.71 -11.72
CA GLY A 64 1.06 -2.63 -12.10
C GLY A 64 -0.33 -2.69 -11.47
N SER A 65 -1.19 -1.71 -11.83
CA SER A 65 -2.48 -1.47 -11.20
C SER A 65 -3.69 -2.06 -11.91
N ALA A 66 -3.54 -2.69 -13.08
CA ALA A 66 -4.65 -3.00 -13.99
C ALA A 66 -5.82 -3.76 -13.35
N ARG A 67 -5.54 -4.78 -12.54
CA ARG A 67 -6.57 -5.55 -11.83
C ARG A 67 -7.23 -4.75 -10.70
N LEU A 68 -6.43 -3.98 -10.00
CA LEU A 68 -6.91 -3.08 -8.94
C LEU A 68 -7.82 -2.00 -9.52
N ASP A 69 -7.46 -1.40 -10.65
CA ASP A 69 -8.26 -0.40 -11.35
C ASP A 69 -9.61 -0.97 -11.77
N TRP A 70 -9.62 -2.19 -12.29
CA TRP A 70 -10.86 -2.87 -12.65
C TRP A 70 -11.76 -3.12 -11.42
N ILE A 71 -11.19 -3.56 -10.30
CA ILE A 71 -11.93 -3.84 -9.05
C ILE A 71 -12.47 -2.55 -8.42
N ALA A 72 -11.66 -1.48 -8.39
CA ALA A 72 -12.08 -0.19 -7.84
C ALA A 72 -13.06 0.57 -8.74
N GLY A 73 -13.37 0.05 -9.94
CA GLY A 73 -14.16 0.76 -10.93
C GLY A 73 -13.46 1.98 -11.51
N SER A 74 -12.17 2.11 -11.26
CA SER A 74 -11.32 3.15 -11.83
C SER A 74 -10.95 2.73 -13.25
N VAL A 75 -11.90 2.84 -14.18
CA VAL A 75 -11.57 2.67 -15.60
C VAL A 75 -10.57 3.76 -15.92
N GLY A 76 -9.34 3.36 -16.23
CA GLY A 76 -8.36 4.26 -16.82
C GLY A 76 -9.00 4.98 -18.02
N PRO A 77 -8.48 6.09 -18.48
CA PRO A 77 -9.10 6.91 -19.51
C PRO A 77 -9.31 6.10 -20.80
N THR A 78 -10.40 5.35 -20.85
CA THR A 78 -10.90 4.72 -22.06
C THR A 78 -11.69 5.76 -22.83
N GLY A 79 -11.03 6.36 -23.82
CA GLY A 79 -11.73 6.99 -24.93
C GLY A 79 -12.09 8.45 -24.75
N ARG A 80 -11.08 9.31 -24.92
CA ARG A 80 -11.20 10.51 -25.72
C ARG A 80 -9.88 10.75 -26.42
N ASP A 81 -9.94 10.85 -27.75
CA ASP A 81 -8.86 11.29 -28.63
C ASP A 81 -8.30 12.64 -28.18
N THR A 82 -7.26 12.63 -27.33
CA THR A 82 -6.41 13.81 -27.10
C THR A 82 -5.05 13.34 -26.60
N ASP A 83 -4.04 13.52 -27.44
CA ASP A 83 -2.59 13.44 -27.16
C ASP A 83 -2.07 12.19 -26.40
N VAL A 84 -1.93 11.11 -27.13
CA VAL A 84 -1.42 9.78 -26.66
C VAL A 84 -0.05 9.86 -25.96
N HIS A 85 0.73 10.90 -26.15
CA HIS A 85 2.08 11.04 -25.55
C HIS A 85 2.08 11.74 -24.19
N ALA A 86 1.14 12.64 -23.90
CA ALA A 86 1.08 13.34 -22.62
C ALA A 86 0.49 12.45 -21.52
N ASP A 87 -0.42 11.53 -21.86
CA ASP A 87 -1.06 10.62 -20.91
C ASP A 87 -0.14 9.46 -20.47
N ALA A 88 0.79 9.02 -21.32
CA ALA A 88 1.68 7.90 -21.01
C ALA A 88 2.67 8.23 -19.89
N ASP A 89 3.20 9.45 -19.85
CA ASP A 89 4.11 9.90 -18.79
C ASP A 89 3.35 10.18 -17.48
N ALA A 90 2.12 10.69 -17.58
CA ALA A 90 1.27 10.94 -16.41
C ALA A 90 0.86 9.65 -15.67
N ASP A 91 0.76 8.53 -16.40
CA ASP A 91 0.35 7.23 -15.85
C ASP A 91 1.52 6.27 -15.61
N ALA A 92 2.76 6.67 -15.86
CA ALA A 92 3.95 5.82 -15.69
C ALA A 92 4.11 5.24 -14.27
N TRP A 93 3.65 5.98 -13.24
CA TRP A 93 3.65 5.51 -11.85
C TRP A 93 2.79 4.26 -11.64
N ARG A 94 1.76 4.00 -12.47
CA ARG A 94 0.88 2.84 -12.36
C ARG A 94 1.62 1.52 -12.51
N THR A 95 2.71 1.51 -13.24
CA THR A 95 3.57 0.32 -13.41
C THR A 95 4.30 -0.08 -12.12
N TRP A 96 4.44 0.88 -11.18
CA TRP A 96 5.06 0.68 -9.87
C TRP A 96 4.06 0.29 -8.77
N VAL A 97 2.77 0.20 -9.08
CA VAL A 97 1.76 -0.27 -8.14
C VAL A 97 1.89 -1.79 -7.96
N ASP A 98 1.92 -2.25 -6.71
CA ASP A 98 1.94 -3.67 -6.36
C ASP A 98 0.57 -4.10 -5.84
N GLU A 99 -0.07 -5.03 -6.54
CA GLU A 99 -1.39 -5.56 -6.20
C GLU A 99 -1.40 -6.26 -4.83
N VAL A 100 -0.36 -7.04 -4.53
CA VAL A 100 -0.27 -7.75 -3.23
C VAL A 100 -0.10 -6.76 -2.10
N VAL A 101 0.80 -5.78 -2.27
CA VAL A 101 1.05 -4.72 -1.29
C VAL A 101 -0.21 -3.86 -1.08
N ALA A 102 -0.93 -3.52 -2.14
CA ALA A 102 -2.19 -2.78 -2.03
C ALA A 102 -3.26 -3.57 -1.27
N SER A 103 -3.40 -4.86 -1.57
CA SER A 103 -4.33 -5.76 -0.87
C SER A 103 -3.98 -5.90 0.62
N TRP A 104 -2.71 -6.13 0.95
CA TRP A 104 -2.27 -6.21 2.33
C TRP A 104 -2.43 -4.88 3.08
N ALA A 105 -2.08 -3.76 2.45
CA ALA A 105 -2.31 -2.44 3.03
C ALA A 105 -3.79 -2.19 3.34
N ALA A 106 -4.69 -2.59 2.44
CA ALA A 106 -6.13 -2.52 2.67
C ALA A 106 -6.57 -3.36 3.88
N CYS A 107 -6.02 -4.57 4.06
CA CYS A 107 -6.27 -5.39 5.25
C CYS A 107 -5.83 -4.68 6.53
N LEU A 108 -4.63 -4.08 6.53
CA LEU A 108 -4.08 -3.38 7.69
C LEU A 108 -4.85 -2.10 8.04
N LEU A 109 -5.40 -1.40 7.05
CA LEU A 109 -6.20 -0.19 7.25
C LEU A 109 -7.58 -0.49 7.87
N THR A 110 -8.14 -1.65 7.58
CA THR A 110 -9.47 -2.06 8.07
C THR A 110 -9.42 -2.80 9.40
N ASP A 111 -8.25 -3.36 9.76
CA ASP A 111 -8.06 -4.16 10.98
C ASP A 111 -6.83 -3.68 11.78
N PRO A 112 -7.03 -2.85 12.85
CA PRO A 112 -5.94 -2.35 13.68
C PRO A 112 -5.19 -3.45 14.46
N GLU A 113 -5.84 -4.57 14.80
CA GLU A 113 -5.19 -5.69 15.51
C GLU A 113 -4.23 -6.41 14.55
N LEU A 114 -4.68 -6.66 13.32
CA LEU A 114 -3.83 -7.20 12.26
C LEU A 114 -2.66 -6.25 11.95
N ALA A 115 -2.93 -4.93 11.92
CA ALA A 115 -1.90 -3.92 11.72
C ALA A 115 -0.84 -3.97 12.84
N ALA A 116 -1.24 -4.13 14.09
CA ALA A 116 -0.31 -4.24 15.21
C ALA A 116 0.59 -5.48 15.10
N LEU A 117 0.02 -6.63 14.70
CA LEU A 117 0.79 -7.86 14.44
C LEU A 117 1.78 -7.68 13.28
N ALA A 118 1.34 -7.05 12.20
CA ALA A 118 2.19 -6.77 11.03
C ALA A 118 3.34 -5.82 11.38
N VAL A 119 3.07 -4.75 12.14
CA VAL A 119 4.11 -3.81 12.60
C VAL A 119 5.11 -4.51 13.51
N ALA A 120 4.67 -5.37 14.42
CA ALA A 120 5.57 -6.16 15.26
C ALA A 120 6.48 -7.09 14.42
N ALA A 121 5.92 -7.72 13.38
CA ALA A 121 6.68 -8.60 12.50
C ALA A 121 7.77 -7.85 11.70
N VAL A 122 7.50 -6.64 11.21
CA VAL A 122 8.49 -5.86 10.46
C VAL A 122 9.51 -5.18 11.37
N ALA A 123 9.22 -4.96 12.66
CA ALA A 123 10.14 -4.34 13.60
C ALA A 123 11.44 -5.14 13.80
N GLU A 124 11.40 -6.44 13.58
CA GLU A 124 12.57 -7.35 13.65
C GLU A 124 13.31 -7.46 12.31
N GLY A 125 12.77 -6.86 11.23
CA GLY A 125 13.31 -6.95 9.88
C GLY A 125 14.42 -5.95 9.57
N SER A 126 15.14 -6.19 8.47
CA SER A 126 16.28 -5.37 8.02
C SER A 126 15.90 -3.92 7.70
N HIS A 127 14.68 -3.70 7.21
CA HIS A 127 14.21 -2.35 6.84
C HIS A 127 13.98 -1.44 8.06
N ALA A 128 13.57 -1.99 9.20
CA ALA A 128 13.32 -1.23 10.42
C ALA A 128 14.60 -0.69 11.06
N ALA A 129 15.72 -1.38 10.88
CA ALA A 129 17.02 -0.96 11.42
C ALA A 129 17.54 0.32 10.76
N ASP A 130 17.23 0.51 9.47
CA ASP A 130 17.72 1.63 8.66
C ASP A 130 16.78 2.85 8.68
N ALA A 131 15.51 2.67 9.05
CA ALA A 131 14.52 3.74 9.05
C ALA A 131 13.51 3.57 10.20
N PRO A 132 13.73 4.19 11.36
CA PRO A 132 12.76 4.16 12.45
C PRO A 132 11.49 4.92 12.05
N VAL A 133 10.51 4.20 11.52
CA VAL A 133 9.20 4.75 11.14
C VAL A 133 8.19 4.47 12.24
N VAL A 134 7.45 5.51 12.63
CA VAL A 134 6.38 5.37 13.61
C VAL A 134 5.06 5.10 12.90
N PHE A 135 4.47 3.94 13.13
CA PHE A 135 3.21 3.49 12.52
C PHE A 135 1.97 3.78 13.38
N ARG A 136 2.03 4.84 14.23
CA ARG A 136 0.95 5.15 15.20
C ARG A 136 -0.43 5.33 14.54
N ARG A 137 -0.47 6.05 13.41
CA ARG A 137 -1.74 6.31 12.72
C ARG A 137 -2.34 5.08 12.06
N LEU A 138 -1.55 4.06 11.84
CA LEU A 138 -2.02 2.76 11.35
C LEU A 138 -2.57 1.92 12.50
N VAL A 139 -1.79 1.75 13.57
CA VAL A 139 -2.09 0.84 14.69
C VAL A 139 -3.10 1.43 15.67
N ALA A 140 -3.01 2.73 15.96
CA ALA A 140 -3.87 3.43 16.92
C ALA A 140 -4.42 4.74 16.34
N PRO A 141 -5.24 4.69 15.28
CA PRO A 141 -5.83 5.88 14.68
C PRO A 141 -6.80 6.55 15.67
N ASP A 142 -6.68 7.86 15.82
CA ASP A 142 -7.65 8.64 16.58
C ASP A 142 -8.90 8.98 15.73
N GLU A 143 -9.86 9.70 16.31
CA GLU A 143 -11.09 10.06 15.63
C GLU A 143 -10.84 11.00 14.43
N THR A 144 -9.81 11.85 14.50
CA THR A 144 -9.44 12.73 13.39
C THR A 144 -8.83 11.92 12.24
N ASP A 145 -7.98 10.94 12.56
CA ASP A 145 -7.43 10.00 11.58
C ASP A 145 -8.55 9.23 10.87
N ARG A 146 -9.52 8.68 11.62
CA ARG A 146 -10.63 7.92 11.04
C ARG A 146 -11.52 8.77 10.14
N ARG A 147 -11.84 9.99 10.54
CA ARG A 147 -12.62 10.91 9.71
C ARG A 147 -11.90 11.35 8.44
N ALA A 148 -10.60 11.58 8.53
CA ALA A 148 -9.80 11.97 7.37
C ALA A 148 -9.73 10.86 6.31
N ALA A 149 -9.69 9.59 6.72
CA ALA A 149 -9.54 8.43 5.86
C ALA A 149 -10.78 7.52 5.86
N ALA A 150 -11.98 8.09 5.96
CA ALA A 150 -13.22 7.33 6.13
C ALA A 150 -13.45 6.28 5.03
N LEU A 151 -13.26 6.65 3.76
CA LEU A 151 -13.38 5.72 2.63
C LEU A 151 -12.24 4.71 2.60
N LEU A 152 -11.02 5.19 2.84
CA LEU A 152 -9.79 4.36 2.85
C LEU A 152 -9.80 3.29 3.96
N ARG A 153 -10.58 3.49 5.03
CA ARG A 153 -10.72 2.54 6.14
C ARG A 153 -12.06 1.82 6.17
N HIS A 154 -12.92 2.04 5.17
CA HIS A 154 -14.24 1.44 5.15
C HIS A 154 -14.14 -0.05 4.79
N PRO A 155 -14.52 -0.98 5.70
CA PRO A 155 -14.31 -2.40 5.47
C PRO A 155 -15.05 -2.92 4.23
N ASP A 156 -16.28 -2.47 3.99
CA ASP A 156 -17.07 -2.93 2.85
C ASP A 156 -16.52 -2.41 1.51
N LEU A 157 -16.01 -1.17 1.48
CA LEU A 157 -15.43 -0.60 0.25
C LEU A 157 -14.08 -1.25 -0.10
N LEU A 158 -13.30 -1.60 0.91
CA LEU A 158 -12.01 -2.26 0.72
C LEU A 158 -12.13 -3.78 0.55
N ALA A 159 -13.28 -4.39 0.88
CA ALA A 159 -13.47 -5.84 0.83
C ALA A 159 -13.02 -6.48 -0.51
N PRO A 160 -13.33 -5.94 -1.69
CA PRO A 160 -12.88 -6.53 -2.95
C PRO A 160 -11.35 -6.51 -3.13
N VAL A 161 -10.66 -5.50 -2.57
CA VAL A 161 -9.21 -5.37 -2.62
C VAL A 161 -8.56 -6.28 -1.58
N THR A 162 -9.07 -6.31 -0.35
CA THR A 162 -8.54 -7.19 0.73
C THR A 162 -8.63 -8.65 0.33
N ALA A 163 -9.73 -9.07 -0.27
CA ALA A 163 -9.96 -10.46 -0.68
C ALA A 163 -8.96 -11.01 -1.71
N LEU A 164 -8.21 -10.14 -2.40
CA LEU A 164 -7.24 -10.58 -3.40
C LEU A 164 -6.13 -11.44 -2.79
N HIS A 165 -5.56 -11.02 -1.67
CA HIS A 165 -4.35 -11.62 -1.09
C HIS A 165 -4.37 -11.72 0.44
N GLN A 166 -5.52 -11.56 1.10
CA GLN A 166 -5.66 -11.61 2.56
C GLN A 166 -5.14 -12.93 3.15
N ASP A 167 -5.47 -14.06 2.53
CA ASP A 167 -5.05 -15.37 3.02
C ASP A 167 -3.53 -15.51 3.07
N GLN A 168 -2.82 -14.94 2.09
CA GLN A 168 -1.36 -14.95 2.06
C GLN A 168 -0.78 -14.13 3.24
N LEU A 169 -1.35 -12.97 3.54
CA LEU A 169 -0.95 -12.15 4.68
C LEU A 169 -1.17 -12.90 6.00
N LEU A 170 -2.34 -13.51 6.18
CA LEU A 170 -2.66 -14.26 7.38
C LEU A 170 -1.74 -15.47 7.60
N VAL A 171 -1.40 -16.19 6.53
CA VAL A 171 -0.42 -17.28 6.60
C VAL A 171 0.95 -16.75 7.00
N LEU A 172 1.41 -15.67 6.37
CA LEU A 172 2.71 -15.06 6.67
C LEU A 172 2.81 -14.65 8.15
N LEU A 173 1.80 -13.97 8.69
CA LEU A 173 1.81 -13.49 10.06
C LEU A 173 1.66 -14.61 11.11
N ARG A 174 1.03 -15.75 10.75
CA ARG A 174 0.96 -16.93 11.63
C ARG A 174 2.25 -17.72 11.68
N THR A 175 2.95 -17.82 10.56
CA THR A 175 4.20 -18.59 10.46
C THR A 175 5.41 -17.82 10.96
N GLY A 176 5.28 -16.50 11.17
CA GLY A 176 6.37 -15.57 11.37
C GLY A 176 7.12 -15.33 10.04
N PRO A 177 7.92 -14.27 9.91
CA PRO A 177 8.86 -14.17 8.82
C PRO A 177 9.80 -15.36 8.92
N ALA A 178 9.76 -16.25 7.94
CA ALA A 178 10.74 -17.32 7.84
C ALA A 178 12.10 -16.62 7.70
N LEU A 179 12.85 -16.58 8.79
CA LEU A 179 14.26 -16.25 8.78
C LEU A 179 14.95 -17.37 7.99
N THR A 180 14.97 -17.24 6.68
CA THR A 180 15.94 -17.97 5.87
C THR A 180 17.28 -17.36 6.17
N ALA A 181 18.01 -18.06 7.03
CA ALA A 181 19.42 -17.85 7.31
C ALA A 181 20.24 -18.02 6.02
#